data_8543a47d96b1c6176493cb362e6f7544
#
_entry.id   8543a47d96b1c6176493cb362e6f7544
#
_cell.length_a   1.000
_cell.length_b   1.000
_cell.length_c   1.000
_cell.angle_alpha   90.00
_cell.angle_beta   90.00
_cell.angle_gamma   90.00
#
_symmetry.space_group_name_H-M   'P 1'
#
loop_
_entity.id
_entity.type
_entity.pdbx_description
1 polymer ?
#
loop_
_entity_poly.entity_id
_entity_poly.type
_entity_poly.pdbx_seq_one_letter_code
_entity_poly.pdbx_strand_id
1 'polypeptide(L)'
;MADLIKVDTERVSAAAKQIAQYNRKIRDDFSAVESAMRALANVWDGTASSQAISAFHELKQAYDEPRYEVMNNFVTFLHQQVDPGYTQTETTNVSLADRFK
;
A
#
# COMPACT_ATOMS: atom_id res chain seq x y z
N MET A 1 7.18 32.19 -11.14
CA MET A 1 7.88 32.25 -9.89
C MET A 1 8.23 30.90 -9.38
N ALA A 2 9.31 30.42 -9.89
CA ALA A 2 9.79 29.10 -9.49
C ALA A 2 10.01 29.03 -7.98
N ASP A 3 10.45 30.12 -7.38
CA ASP A 3 10.78 30.11 -5.96
C ASP A 3 9.56 29.91 -5.09
N LEU A 4 8.43 30.47 -5.52
CA LEU A 4 7.22 30.37 -4.72
C LEU A 4 6.63 28.98 -4.74
N ILE A 5 6.88 28.23 -5.79
CA ILE A 5 6.35 26.90 -5.93
C ILE A 5 7.47 25.87 -5.93
N LYS A 6 8.63 26.30 -5.52
CA LYS A 6 9.77 25.42 -5.46
C LYS A 6 9.50 24.30 -4.48
N VAL A 7 9.71 23.11 -4.92
CA VAL A 7 9.52 21.93 -4.10
C VAL A 7 10.84 21.53 -3.50
N ASP A 8 10.83 21.24 -2.21
CA ASP A 8 12.00 20.67 -1.57
C ASP A 8 12.07 19.21 -1.97
N THR A 9 12.86 18.93 -2.98
CA THR A 9 12.89 17.60 -3.57
C THR A 9 13.35 16.55 -2.58
N GLU A 10 14.26 16.92 -1.67
CA GLU A 10 14.72 15.97 -0.68
C GLU A 10 13.62 15.60 0.31
N ARG A 11 12.83 16.58 0.70
CA ARG A 11 11.73 16.31 1.63
C ARG A 11 10.63 15.50 0.99
N VAL A 12 10.31 15.81 -0.26
CA VAL A 12 9.29 15.04 -0.95
C VAL A 12 9.75 13.61 -1.15
N SER A 13 11.01 13.44 -1.54
CA SER A 13 11.54 12.09 -1.73
C SER A 13 11.57 11.32 -0.42
N ALA A 14 11.97 11.97 0.67
CA ALA A 14 11.99 11.30 1.97
C ALA A 14 10.59 10.92 2.42
N ALA A 15 9.62 11.81 2.21
CA ALA A 15 8.24 11.52 2.57
C ALA A 15 7.71 10.36 1.75
N ALA A 16 8.03 10.32 0.46
CA ALA A 16 7.59 9.22 -0.39
C ALA A 16 8.13 7.89 0.11
N LYS A 17 9.38 7.87 0.53
CA LYS A 17 9.99 6.65 1.06
C LYS A 17 9.32 6.22 2.36
N GLN A 18 9.01 7.19 3.22
CA GLN A 18 8.30 6.89 4.45
C GLN A 18 6.92 6.32 4.19
N ILE A 19 6.21 6.93 3.26
CA ILE A 19 4.88 6.44 2.91
C ILE A 19 4.95 5.02 2.36
N ALA A 20 5.96 4.75 1.55
CA ALA A 20 6.16 3.39 1.04
C ALA A 20 6.40 2.40 2.17
N GLN A 21 7.17 2.80 3.18
CA GLN A 21 7.45 1.95 4.32
C GLN A 21 6.19 1.69 5.14
N TYR A 22 5.40 2.73 5.38
CA TYR A 22 4.13 2.56 6.08
C TYR A 22 3.18 1.67 5.30
N ASN A 23 3.17 1.83 4.00
CA ASN A 23 2.31 1.02 3.16
C ASN A 23 2.65 -0.47 3.29
N ARG A 24 3.94 -0.78 3.26
CA ARG A 24 4.40 -2.16 3.46
C ARG A 24 4.09 -2.66 4.86
N LYS A 25 4.26 -1.79 5.86
CA LYS A 25 3.99 -2.18 7.23
C LYS A 25 2.53 -2.55 7.43
N ILE A 26 1.62 -1.76 6.86
CA ILE A 26 0.21 -2.07 6.97
C ILE A 26 -0.09 -3.41 6.30
N ARG A 27 0.51 -3.66 5.15
CA ARG A 27 0.33 -4.93 4.47
C ARG A 27 0.86 -6.09 5.32
N ASP A 28 2.02 -5.88 5.93
CA ASP A 28 2.59 -6.90 6.81
C ASP A 28 1.72 -7.13 8.04
N ASP A 29 1.11 -6.07 8.56
CA ASP A 29 0.21 -6.18 9.70
C ASP A 29 -1.02 -7.00 9.36
N PHE A 30 -1.57 -6.81 8.17
CA PHE A 30 -2.68 -7.66 7.73
C PHE A 30 -2.26 -9.11 7.65
N SER A 31 -1.08 -9.38 7.13
CA SER A 31 -0.57 -10.75 7.05
C SER A 31 -0.34 -11.33 8.43
N ALA A 32 0.15 -10.52 9.36
CA ALA A 32 0.37 -10.98 10.72
C ALA A 32 -0.93 -11.33 11.42
N VAL A 33 -1.98 -10.53 11.19
CA VAL A 33 -3.29 -10.83 11.75
C VAL A 33 -3.83 -12.13 11.17
N GLU A 34 -3.67 -12.31 9.87
CA GLU A 34 -4.11 -13.55 9.23
C GLU A 34 -3.40 -14.76 9.83
N SER A 35 -2.10 -14.65 10.05
CA SER A 35 -1.32 -15.73 10.66
C SER A 35 -1.80 -16.03 12.07
N ALA A 36 -2.10 -14.98 12.84
CA ALA A 36 -2.62 -15.15 14.19
C ALA A 36 -3.97 -15.87 14.18
N MET A 37 -4.80 -15.53 13.22
CA MET A 37 -6.10 -16.19 13.09
C MET A 37 -5.95 -17.66 12.72
N ARG A 38 -5.00 -17.98 11.86
CA ARG A 38 -4.75 -19.35 11.50
C ARG A 38 -4.25 -20.16 12.69
N ALA A 39 -3.49 -19.52 13.58
CA ALA A 39 -3.03 -20.17 14.80
C ALA A 39 -4.21 -20.51 15.72
N LEU A 40 -5.29 -19.73 15.68
CA LEU A 40 -6.46 -20.03 16.48
C LEU A 40 -7.16 -21.32 16.06
N ALA A 41 -6.93 -21.77 14.83
CA ALA A 41 -7.55 -22.99 14.34
C ALA A 41 -7.19 -24.19 15.20
N ASN A 42 -6.08 -24.12 15.92
CA ASN A 42 -5.66 -25.24 16.77
C ASN A 42 -6.44 -25.35 18.06
N VAL A 43 -7.12 -24.25 18.47
CA VAL A 43 -7.83 -24.22 19.75
C VAL A 43 -9.28 -23.78 19.61
N TRP A 44 -9.75 -23.64 18.40
CA TRP A 44 -11.09 -23.14 18.11
C TRP A 44 -11.81 -24.16 17.24
N ASP A 45 -13.13 -24.22 17.37
CA ASP A 45 -13.93 -25.11 16.56
C ASP A 45 -13.61 -24.93 15.09
N GLY A 46 -13.39 -26.06 14.39
CA GLY A 46 -12.90 -26.04 13.02
C GLY A 46 -13.79 -25.26 12.06
N THR A 47 -15.12 -25.41 12.19
CA THR A 47 -16.03 -24.70 11.29
C THR A 47 -15.98 -23.20 11.53
N ALA A 48 -16.04 -22.80 12.80
CA ALA A 48 -16.03 -21.38 13.14
C ALA A 48 -14.70 -20.75 12.77
N SER A 49 -13.59 -21.45 13.03
CA SER A 49 -12.28 -20.87 12.70
C SER A 49 -12.09 -20.76 11.18
N SER A 50 -12.56 -21.76 10.43
CA SER A 50 -12.48 -21.68 8.97
C SER A 50 -13.26 -20.51 8.41
N GLN A 51 -14.46 -20.27 8.96
CA GLN A 51 -15.27 -19.15 8.51
C GLN A 51 -14.60 -17.82 8.85
N ALA A 52 -14.01 -17.72 10.03
CA ALA A 52 -13.33 -16.50 10.42
C ALA A 52 -12.11 -16.23 9.56
N ILE A 53 -11.34 -17.26 9.26
CA ILE A 53 -10.15 -17.11 8.42
C ILE A 53 -10.56 -16.69 7.01
N SER A 54 -11.59 -17.33 6.46
CA SER A 54 -12.07 -16.95 5.14
C SER A 54 -12.59 -15.52 5.11
N ALA A 55 -13.32 -15.13 6.14
CA ALA A 55 -13.84 -13.76 6.20
C ALA A 55 -12.71 -12.74 6.25
N PHE A 56 -11.68 -13.03 7.03
CA PHE A 56 -10.57 -12.12 7.10
C PHE A 56 -9.79 -12.08 5.79
N HIS A 57 -9.62 -13.22 5.15
CA HIS A 57 -8.94 -13.27 3.88
C HIS A 57 -9.67 -12.43 2.83
N GLU A 58 -11.00 -12.52 2.81
CA GLU A 58 -11.79 -11.70 1.90
C GLU A 58 -11.66 -10.21 2.22
N LEU A 59 -11.65 -9.88 3.51
CA LEU A 59 -11.45 -8.50 3.93
C LEU A 59 -10.10 -7.99 3.46
N LYS A 60 -9.07 -8.79 3.63
CA LYS A 60 -7.73 -8.43 3.19
C LYS A 60 -7.70 -8.17 1.69
N GLN A 61 -8.30 -9.05 0.90
CA GLN A 61 -8.34 -8.86 -0.54
C GLN A 61 -9.16 -7.65 -0.95
N ALA A 62 -10.27 -7.41 -0.25
CA ALA A 62 -11.17 -6.33 -0.63
C ALA A 62 -10.62 -4.96 -0.23
N TYR A 63 -9.85 -4.88 0.84
CA TYR A 63 -9.41 -3.59 1.37
C TYR A 63 -7.92 -3.39 1.30
N ASP A 64 -7.13 -4.38 1.72
CA ASP A 64 -5.70 -4.16 1.81
C ASP A 64 -5.03 -4.16 0.44
N GLU A 65 -5.38 -5.07 -0.43
CA GLU A 65 -4.71 -5.16 -1.72
C GLU A 65 -4.95 -3.93 -2.59
N PRO A 66 -6.21 -3.47 -2.75
CA PRO A 66 -6.41 -2.23 -3.51
C PRO A 66 -5.79 -1.02 -2.81
N ARG A 67 -5.88 -0.97 -1.49
CA ARG A 67 -5.28 0.12 -0.72
C ARG A 67 -3.76 0.17 -0.96
N TYR A 68 -3.13 -1.00 -0.90
CA TYR A 68 -1.68 -1.07 -1.08
C TYR A 68 -1.30 -0.56 -2.47
N GLU A 69 -2.06 -0.97 -3.47
CA GLU A 69 -1.76 -0.58 -4.83
C GLU A 69 -1.97 0.92 -5.05
N VAL A 70 -3.06 1.46 -4.53
CA VAL A 70 -3.33 2.89 -4.64
C VAL A 70 -2.22 3.69 -3.96
N MET A 71 -1.82 3.27 -2.78
CA MET A 71 -0.78 3.98 -2.05
C MET A 71 0.56 3.86 -2.77
N ASN A 72 0.85 2.71 -3.32
CA ASN A 72 2.08 2.51 -4.07
C ASN A 72 2.11 3.41 -5.31
N ASN A 73 0.98 3.56 -5.96
CA ASN A 73 0.88 4.48 -7.09
C ASN A 73 1.10 5.92 -6.66
N PHE A 74 0.58 6.28 -5.51
CA PHE A 74 0.78 7.63 -4.99
C PHE A 74 2.26 7.89 -4.69
N VAL A 75 2.94 6.90 -4.13
CA VAL A 75 4.38 7.02 -3.87
C VAL A 75 5.12 7.25 -5.18
N THR A 76 4.78 6.49 -6.22
CA THR A 76 5.38 6.68 -7.53
C THR A 76 5.13 8.09 -8.04
N PHE A 77 3.90 8.56 -7.87
CA PHE A 77 3.54 9.91 -8.28
C PHE A 77 4.43 10.95 -7.59
N LEU A 78 4.62 10.80 -6.29
CA LEU A 78 5.45 11.76 -5.54
C LEU A 78 6.88 11.75 -6.05
N HIS A 79 7.45 10.57 -6.27
CA HIS A 79 8.81 10.50 -6.79
C HIS A 79 8.93 11.15 -8.15
N GLN A 80 7.94 10.98 -8.99
CA GLN A 80 7.98 11.55 -10.33
C GLN A 80 7.92 13.06 -10.31
N GLN A 81 7.35 13.65 -9.26
CA GLN A 81 7.29 15.10 -9.15
C GLN A 81 8.66 15.72 -8.92
N VAL A 82 9.56 15.00 -8.29
CA VAL A 82 10.87 15.53 -7.92
C VAL A 82 12.01 14.82 -8.61
N ASP A 83 11.74 13.72 -9.27
CA ASP A 83 12.76 12.95 -9.98
C ASP A 83 12.17 12.46 -11.29
N PRO A 84 12.32 13.26 -12.35
CA PRO A 84 11.74 12.89 -13.65
C PRO A 84 12.25 11.56 -14.19
N GLY A 85 13.41 11.10 -13.71
CA GLY A 85 13.94 9.83 -14.14
C GLY A 85 13.41 8.65 -13.36
N TYR A 86 12.63 8.91 -12.32
CA TYR A 86 12.09 7.84 -11.52
C TYR A 86 11.05 7.06 -12.31
N THR A 87 11.21 5.76 -12.34
CA THR A 87 10.24 4.90 -13.00
C THR A 87 9.91 3.74 -12.11
N GLN A 88 8.69 3.26 -12.29
CA GLN A 88 8.24 2.03 -11.72
C GLN A 88 7.62 1.27 -12.88
N THR A 89 6.73 0.35 -12.62
CA THR A 89 6.09 -0.30 -13.75
C THR A 89 5.26 0.71 -14.51
N GLU A 90 5.26 0.62 -15.81
CA GLU A 90 4.50 1.54 -16.63
C GLU A 90 3.01 1.42 -16.39
N THR A 91 2.56 0.23 -16.11
CA THR A 91 1.16 0.02 -15.79
C THR A 91 0.75 0.86 -14.59
N THR A 92 1.61 0.91 -13.58
CA THR A 92 1.36 1.70 -12.41
C THR A 92 1.25 3.18 -12.76
N ASN A 93 2.13 3.65 -13.63
CA ASN A 93 2.14 5.06 -14.01
C ASN A 93 0.86 5.45 -14.75
N VAL A 94 0.40 4.59 -15.63
CA VAL A 94 -0.83 4.84 -16.36
C VAL A 94 -2.01 4.89 -15.40
N SER A 95 -2.08 3.94 -14.50
CA SER A 95 -3.13 3.93 -13.49
C SER A 95 -3.13 5.21 -12.68
N LEU A 96 -1.95 5.67 -12.32
CA LEU A 96 -1.84 6.88 -11.52
C LEU A 96 -2.40 8.08 -12.28
N ALA A 97 -2.05 8.20 -13.55
CA ALA A 97 -2.53 9.31 -14.36
C ALA A 97 -4.05 9.33 -14.39
N ASP A 98 -4.67 8.18 -14.53
CA ASP A 98 -6.12 8.07 -14.55
C ASP A 98 -6.74 8.48 -13.24
N ARG A 99 -6.11 8.13 -12.14
CA ARG A 99 -6.67 8.38 -10.82
C ARG A 99 -6.63 9.84 -10.42
N PHE A 100 -5.70 10.59 -10.97
CA PHE A 100 -5.51 11.98 -10.57
C PHE A 100 -5.96 12.98 -11.62
N LYS A 101 -6.69 12.53 -12.57
CA LYS A 101 -7.28 13.45 -13.53
C LYS A 101 -8.47 14.18 -12.98
#